data_15cad5269542f48bc515ea4597dd8327
#
_entry.id   15cad5269542f48bc515ea4597dd8327
#
_cell.length_a   1.000
_cell.length_b   1.000
_cell.length_c   1.000
_cell.angle_alpha   90.00
_cell.angle_beta   90.00
_cell.angle_gamma   90.00
#
_symmetry.space_group_name_H-M   'P 1'
#
loop_
_entity.id
_entity.type
_entity.pdbx_description
1 polymer ?
#
loop_
_entity_poly.entity_id
_entity_poly.type
_entity_poly.pdbx_seq_one_letter_code
_entity_poly.pdbx_strand_id
1 'polypeptide(L)'
;MIGPSGSENAYFIVHAHFNRAMKIFSRCRVFLAIAAALALASCEELAEQRFGGFLPGGTTAGGYWRGDHISGRPKIVVGVSEQRAYFYKGKQVVGISTVSTGKRGFDTPPGHYRVIEKDKNHVSSEFGDYVNPAGDVIKSNIDVRKDSQPVGTHFDGARMPYFLRFNGGYGMHAGYVPRFRASHGCIRLPARMARHFYENATEDTPVIVRE
;
A
#
# COMPACT_ATOMS: atom_id res chain seq x y z
N MET A 1 -47.72 49.41 -63.01
CA MET A 1 -46.47 48.66 -62.88
C MET A 1 -45.88 48.89 -61.49
N ILE A 2 -46.08 47.94 -60.60
CA ILE A 2 -45.69 48.04 -59.21
C ILE A 2 -44.56 47.02 -59.02
N GLY A 3 -43.33 47.48 -58.66
CA GLY A 3 -42.17 46.67 -58.47
C GLY A 3 -42.18 45.97 -57.07
N PRO A 4 -41.49 44.82 -56.85
CA PRO A 4 -41.61 44.08 -55.65
C PRO A 4 -40.82 44.72 -54.48
N SER A 5 -41.45 44.71 -53.35
CA SER A 5 -41.02 45.28 -52.08
C SER A 5 -39.84 44.50 -51.45
N GLY A 6 -38.90 45.26 -50.88
CA GLY A 6 -37.65 44.79 -50.31
C GLY A 6 -37.78 44.09 -48.91
N SER A 7 -38.40 42.93 -48.83
CA SER A 7 -38.50 42.16 -47.57
C SER A 7 -37.60 40.91 -47.50
N GLU A 8 -36.99 40.48 -48.59
CA GLU A 8 -36.17 39.26 -48.61
C GLU A 8 -34.74 39.48 -48.10
N ASN A 9 -34.18 40.68 -48.19
CA ASN A 9 -32.79 40.93 -47.72
C ASN A 9 -32.64 41.00 -46.22
N ALA A 10 -33.70 41.29 -45.45
CA ALA A 10 -33.62 41.36 -43.99
C ALA A 10 -33.52 39.94 -43.32
N TYR A 11 -34.16 38.94 -43.94
CA TYR A 11 -34.12 37.55 -43.39
C TYR A 11 -32.78 36.89 -43.56
N PHE A 12 -32.05 37.15 -44.63
CA PHE A 12 -30.73 36.54 -44.83
C PHE A 12 -29.67 37.11 -43.92
N ILE A 13 -29.71 38.36 -43.55
CA ILE A 13 -28.74 39.00 -42.67
C ILE A 13 -28.91 38.54 -41.23
N VAL A 14 -30.14 38.37 -40.74
CA VAL A 14 -30.43 37.92 -39.38
C VAL A 14 -30.02 36.45 -39.19
N HIS A 15 -30.24 35.58 -40.17
CA HIS A 15 -29.84 34.18 -40.11
C HIS A 15 -28.31 33.98 -40.13
N ALA A 16 -27.58 34.81 -40.85
CA ALA A 16 -26.12 34.73 -40.93
C ALA A 16 -25.45 35.15 -39.59
N HIS A 17 -25.97 36.16 -38.92
CA HIS A 17 -25.46 36.61 -37.62
C HIS A 17 -25.80 35.65 -36.49
N PHE A 18 -26.98 35.01 -36.51
CA PHE A 18 -27.41 34.05 -35.52
C PHE A 18 -26.55 32.76 -35.56
N ASN A 19 -26.28 32.25 -36.76
CA ASN A 19 -25.41 31.07 -36.92
C ASN A 19 -23.93 31.34 -36.56
N ARG A 20 -23.45 32.57 -36.69
CA ARG A 20 -22.09 32.93 -36.33
C ARG A 20 -21.94 33.04 -34.81
N ALA A 21 -22.92 33.58 -34.10
CA ALA A 21 -22.94 33.65 -32.64
C ALA A 21 -23.01 32.25 -32.00
N MET A 22 -23.85 31.36 -32.54
CA MET A 22 -24.03 30.01 -32.05
C MET A 22 -22.77 29.15 -32.20
N LYS A 23 -21.99 29.33 -33.27
CA LYS A 23 -20.71 28.65 -33.47
C LYS A 23 -19.60 29.14 -32.51
N ILE A 24 -19.62 30.42 -32.12
CA ILE A 24 -18.68 31.01 -31.18
C ILE A 24 -18.99 30.47 -29.76
N PHE A 25 -20.25 30.41 -29.36
CA PHE A 25 -20.67 29.86 -28.07
C PHE A 25 -20.38 28.36 -27.93
N SER A 26 -20.52 27.58 -29.01
CA SER A 26 -20.16 26.16 -29.02
C SER A 26 -18.66 25.94 -28.85
N ARG A 27 -17.83 26.75 -29.50
CA ARG A 27 -16.36 26.66 -29.36
C ARG A 27 -15.88 27.07 -27.96
N CYS A 28 -16.46 28.12 -27.37
CA CYS A 28 -16.13 28.48 -25.98
C CYS A 28 -16.49 27.39 -24.96
N ARG A 29 -17.62 26.69 -25.14
CA ARG A 29 -17.98 25.57 -24.24
C ARG A 29 -17.03 24.40 -24.34
N VAL A 30 -16.52 24.07 -25.52
CA VAL A 30 -15.52 23.01 -25.72
C VAL A 30 -14.18 23.39 -25.10
N PHE A 31 -13.72 24.63 -25.26
CA PHE A 31 -12.49 25.12 -24.67
C PHE A 31 -12.57 25.18 -23.12
N LEU A 32 -13.73 25.59 -22.56
CA LEU A 32 -13.93 25.57 -21.11
C LEU A 32 -13.95 24.14 -20.54
N ALA A 33 -14.55 23.18 -21.25
CA ALA A 33 -14.58 21.78 -20.84
C ALA A 33 -13.19 21.13 -20.89
N ILE A 34 -12.39 21.45 -21.91
CA ILE A 34 -11.00 20.96 -22.03
C ILE A 34 -10.12 21.60 -20.95
N ALA A 35 -10.25 22.89 -20.68
CA ALA A 35 -9.52 23.58 -19.64
C ALA A 35 -9.86 23.04 -18.23
N ALA A 36 -11.13 22.70 -17.96
CA ALA A 36 -11.56 22.10 -16.72
C ALA A 36 -11.04 20.65 -16.57
N ALA A 37 -11.00 19.88 -17.65
CA ALA A 37 -10.44 18.52 -17.63
C ALA A 37 -8.91 18.53 -17.40
N LEU A 38 -8.20 19.48 -17.99
CA LEU A 38 -6.76 19.66 -17.77
C LEU A 38 -6.45 20.17 -16.36
N ALA A 39 -7.31 20.99 -15.75
CA ALA A 39 -7.15 21.46 -14.39
C ALA A 39 -7.39 20.33 -13.35
N LEU A 40 -8.30 19.40 -13.63
CA LEU A 40 -8.54 18.24 -12.76
C LEU A 40 -7.40 17.21 -12.85
N ALA A 41 -6.86 16.97 -14.05
CA ALA A 41 -5.69 16.10 -14.24
C ALA A 41 -4.43 16.66 -13.54
N SER A 42 -4.24 17.98 -13.56
CA SER A 42 -3.09 18.61 -12.89
C SER A 42 -3.18 18.62 -11.35
N CYS A 43 -4.39 18.55 -10.78
CA CYS A 43 -4.56 18.45 -9.33
C CYS A 43 -4.20 17.07 -8.79
N GLU A 44 -4.43 15.99 -9.53
CA GLU A 44 -4.05 14.64 -9.16
C GLU A 44 -2.52 14.45 -9.26
N GLU A 45 -1.92 14.97 -10.33
CA GLU A 45 -0.47 14.92 -10.56
C GLU A 45 0.30 15.82 -9.57
N LEU A 46 -0.25 16.97 -9.16
CA LEU A 46 0.34 17.84 -8.15
C LEU A 46 0.23 17.25 -6.73
N ALA A 47 -0.75 16.40 -6.45
CA ALA A 47 -0.85 15.69 -5.16
C ALA A 47 0.20 14.56 -5.07
N GLU A 48 0.46 13.86 -6.17
CA GLU A 48 1.53 12.85 -6.22
C GLU A 48 2.93 13.49 -6.20
N GLN A 49 3.13 14.62 -6.86
CA GLN A 49 4.41 15.35 -6.83
C GLN A 49 4.71 16.00 -5.48
N ARG A 50 3.71 16.44 -4.73
CA ARG A 50 3.91 17.04 -3.40
C ARG A 50 4.32 16.03 -2.32
N PHE A 51 3.95 14.76 -2.46
CA PHE A 51 4.39 13.68 -1.58
C PHE A 51 5.58 12.88 -2.15
N GLY A 52 5.73 12.81 -3.48
CA GLY A 52 6.82 12.10 -4.16
C GLY A 52 8.15 12.88 -4.19
N GLY A 53 8.12 14.20 -4.12
CA GLY A 53 9.30 15.05 -4.29
C GLY A 53 10.24 15.14 -3.08
N PHE A 54 9.87 14.58 -1.92
CA PHE A 54 10.72 14.63 -0.70
C PHE A 54 11.46 13.30 -0.42
N LEU A 55 11.26 12.25 -1.24
CA LEU A 55 11.93 10.97 -1.07
C LEU A 55 12.82 10.68 -2.28
N PRO A 56 14.14 10.97 -2.25
CA PRO A 56 15.05 10.55 -3.30
C PRO A 56 15.15 9.02 -3.32
N GLY A 57 14.67 8.41 -4.39
CA GLY A 57 14.66 6.96 -4.63
C GLY A 57 13.25 6.40 -4.63
N GLY A 58 12.68 6.24 -5.84
CA GLY A 58 11.38 5.69 -6.20
C GLY A 58 10.54 5.07 -5.08
N THR A 59 9.47 5.73 -4.68
CA THR A 59 8.43 5.12 -3.85
C THR A 59 7.66 4.11 -4.66
N THR A 60 8.08 2.86 -4.63
CA THR A 60 7.24 1.75 -5.07
C THR A 60 6.14 1.52 -4.03
N ALA A 61 4.94 1.13 -4.49
CA ALA A 61 3.84 0.76 -3.60
C ALA A 61 4.34 -0.14 -2.46
N GLY A 62 4.22 0.36 -1.21
CA GLY A 62 4.64 -0.40 -0.02
C GLY A 62 5.86 0.11 0.74
N GLY A 63 6.65 1.06 0.20
CA GLY A 63 7.77 1.64 0.94
C GLY A 63 9.00 1.95 0.09
N TYR A 64 10.01 2.58 0.71
CA TYR A 64 11.30 2.86 0.07
C TYR A 64 12.46 2.26 0.86
N TRP A 65 13.59 2.03 0.18
CA TRP A 65 14.84 1.55 0.74
C TRP A 65 16.05 2.24 0.08
N ARG A 66 17.01 2.70 0.91
CA ARG A 66 18.28 3.28 0.48
C ARG A 66 19.45 2.84 1.38
N GLY A 67 19.31 1.70 2.04
CA GLY A 67 20.26 1.24 3.07
C GLY A 67 21.50 0.51 2.56
N ASP A 68 21.60 0.20 1.25
CA ASP A 68 22.60 -0.74 0.75
C ASP A 68 24.05 -0.26 0.92
N HIS A 69 24.28 1.06 0.87
CA HIS A 69 25.62 1.65 1.01
C HIS A 69 25.79 2.47 2.30
N ILE A 70 24.84 2.34 3.26
CA ILE A 70 24.87 3.08 4.51
C ILE A 70 25.31 2.13 5.62
N SER A 71 26.35 2.52 6.37
CA SER A 71 26.82 1.80 7.55
C SER A 71 26.16 2.32 8.81
N GLY A 72 26.12 1.49 9.85
CA GLY A 72 25.60 1.84 11.17
C GLY A 72 24.84 0.70 11.83
N ARG A 73 24.67 0.76 13.15
CA ARG A 73 23.93 -0.26 13.90
C ARG A 73 22.46 -0.27 13.47
N PRO A 74 21.89 -1.43 13.10
CA PRO A 74 20.51 -1.55 12.73
C PRO A 74 19.57 -1.31 13.92
N LYS A 75 18.41 -0.73 13.66
CA LYS A 75 17.29 -0.60 14.59
C LYS A 75 16.00 -0.52 13.80
N ILE A 76 14.95 -1.16 14.29
CA ILE A 76 13.63 -1.15 13.69
C ILE A 76 12.66 -0.45 14.66
N VAL A 77 11.83 0.47 14.12
CA VAL A 77 10.74 1.11 14.88
C VAL A 77 9.45 0.87 14.13
N VAL A 78 8.41 0.41 14.83
CA VAL A 78 7.10 0.13 14.26
C VAL A 78 6.06 1.02 14.93
N GLY A 79 5.34 1.83 14.15
CA GLY A 79 4.17 2.59 14.58
C GLY A 79 2.90 1.80 14.27
N VAL A 80 2.21 1.32 15.30
CA VAL A 80 0.99 0.52 15.15
C VAL A 80 -0.17 1.37 14.64
N SER A 81 -0.33 2.58 15.15
CA SER A 81 -1.35 3.52 14.65
C SER A 81 -1.04 4.02 13.23
N GLU A 82 0.25 4.23 12.92
CA GLU A 82 0.70 4.70 11.61
C GLU A 82 0.68 3.60 10.54
N GLN A 83 0.63 2.32 10.94
CA GLN A 83 0.81 1.15 10.07
C GLN A 83 2.09 1.28 9.23
N ARG A 84 3.20 1.67 9.88
CA ARG A 84 4.52 1.85 9.26
C ARG A 84 5.63 1.25 10.09
N ALA A 85 6.66 0.76 9.42
CA ALA A 85 7.92 0.36 10.02
C ALA A 85 9.07 1.17 9.43
N TYR A 86 9.98 1.60 10.29
CA TYR A 86 11.15 2.39 9.96
C TYR A 86 12.40 1.57 10.26
N PHE A 87 13.29 1.44 9.28
CA PHE A 87 14.60 0.83 9.47
C PHE A 87 15.66 1.91 9.57
N TYR A 88 16.44 1.85 10.62
CA TYR A 88 17.54 2.77 10.89
C TYR A 88 18.90 2.06 10.72
N LYS A 89 19.90 2.80 10.22
CA LYS A 89 21.32 2.48 10.42
C LYS A 89 21.98 3.65 11.17
N GLY A 90 22.39 3.40 12.41
CA GLY A 90 22.78 4.45 13.35
C GLY A 90 21.62 5.42 13.65
N LYS A 91 21.82 6.71 13.35
CA LYS A 91 20.78 7.75 13.53
C LYS A 91 19.93 8.00 12.30
N GLN A 92 20.28 7.40 11.16
CA GLN A 92 19.64 7.67 9.88
C GLN A 92 18.53 6.68 9.57
N VAL A 93 17.36 7.16 9.14
CA VAL A 93 16.30 6.32 8.53
C VAL A 93 16.72 5.96 7.11
N VAL A 94 16.87 4.67 6.84
CA VAL A 94 17.30 4.15 5.54
C VAL A 94 16.20 3.36 4.82
N GLY A 95 15.14 2.99 5.53
CA GLY A 95 13.99 2.33 4.95
C GLY A 95 12.70 2.70 5.68
N ILE A 96 11.61 2.84 4.93
CA ILE A 96 10.26 3.00 5.45
C ILE A 96 9.37 2.00 4.70
N SER A 97 8.58 1.24 5.43
CA SER A 97 7.64 0.26 4.88
C SER A 97 6.24 0.51 5.41
N THR A 98 5.23 0.37 4.56
CA THR A 98 3.88 0.10 5.05
C THR A 98 3.87 -1.26 5.71
N VAL A 99 3.04 -1.44 6.74
CA VAL A 99 2.87 -2.72 7.42
C VAL A 99 1.40 -3.03 7.67
N SER A 100 1.13 -4.27 8.05
CA SER A 100 -0.15 -4.66 8.65
C SER A 100 0.14 -5.37 9.97
N THR A 101 -0.22 -4.74 11.07
CA THR A 101 -0.05 -5.25 12.43
C THR A 101 -1.25 -6.09 12.87
N GLY A 102 -1.22 -6.60 14.09
CA GLY A 102 -2.28 -7.42 14.67
C GLY A 102 -3.64 -6.73 14.70
N LYS A 103 -4.69 -7.43 14.26
CA LYS A 103 -6.08 -6.99 14.37
C LYS A 103 -6.55 -7.01 15.83
N ARG A 104 -7.66 -6.35 16.13
CA ARG A 104 -8.26 -6.35 17.47
C ARG A 104 -8.42 -7.78 18.02
N GLY A 105 -7.95 -8.01 19.25
CA GLY A 105 -7.91 -9.32 19.88
C GLY A 105 -6.71 -10.19 19.53
N PHE A 106 -5.85 -9.71 18.62
CA PHE A 106 -4.55 -10.28 18.23
C PHE A 106 -3.51 -9.17 18.14
N ASP A 107 -3.53 -8.26 19.08
CA ASP A 107 -2.74 -7.04 19.04
C ASP A 107 -1.24 -7.34 19.00
N THR A 108 -0.50 -6.58 18.19
CA THR A 108 0.96 -6.56 18.25
C THR A 108 1.35 -5.79 19.50
N PRO A 109 1.97 -6.40 20.51
CA PRO A 109 2.20 -5.72 21.78
C PRO A 109 3.24 -4.61 21.65
N PRO A 110 2.92 -3.38 22.12
CA PRO A 110 3.91 -2.33 22.23
C PRO A 110 5.03 -2.71 23.21
N GLY A 111 6.25 -2.25 22.94
CA GLY A 111 7.39 -2.55 23.81
C GLY A 111 8.72 -2.38 23.12
N HIS A 112 9.78 -2.70 23.87
CA HIS A 112 11.16 -2.70 23.43
C HIS A 112 11.66 -4.14 23.38
N TYR A 113 12.00 -4.59 22.22
CA TYR A 113 12.41 -5.97 21.92
C TYR A 113 13.75 -5.99 21.19
N ARG A 114 14.20 -7.20 20.89
CA ARG A 114 15.33 -7.47 19.99
C ARG A 114 14.96 -8.59 19.04
N VAL A 115 15.57 -8.61 17.86
CA VAL A 115 15.51 -9.80 17.00
C VAL A 115 16.20 -10.94 17.72
N ILE A 116 15.47 -12.03 17.94
CA ILE A 116 15.96 -13.23 18.66
C ILE A 116 16.13 -14.43 17.73
N GLU A 117 15.59 -14.36 16.52
CA GLU A 117 15.70 -15.42 15.51
C GLU A 117 15.49 -14.84 14.13
N LYS A 118 16.18 -15.41 13.16
CA LYS A 118 16.04 -15.10 11.73
C LYS A 118 15.78 -16.38 10.95
N ASP A 119 14.59 -16.50 10.33
CA ASP A 119 14.25 -17.64 9.49
C ASP A 119 13.74 -17.17 8.12
N LYS A 120 14.51 -17.47 7.07
CA LYS A 120 14.19 -17.03 5.72
C LYS A 120 12.91 -17.66 5.16
N ASN A 121 12.60 -18.89 5.55
CA ASN A 121 11.53 -19.71 4.99
C ASN A 121 10.52 -20.16 6.05
N HIS A 122 10.33 -19.35 7.08
CA HIS A 122 9.47 -19.67 8.21
C HIS A 122 8.06 -20.06 7.80
N VAL A 123 7.54 -21.08 8.48
CA VAL A 123 6.15 -21.56 8.33
C VAL A 123 5.50 -21.56 9.72
N SER A 124 4.31 -21.04 9.82
CA SER A 124 3.58 -21.00 11.08
C SER A 124 3.22 -22.40 11.56
N SER A 125 3.46 -22.68 12.85
CA SER A 125 2.96 -23.88 13.52
C SER A 125 1.55 -23.73 14.13
N GLU A 126 1.00 -22.51 14.14
CA GLU A 126 -0.27 -22.21 14.81
C GLU A 126 -1.37 -21.74 13.86
N PHE A 127 -1.02 -21.01 12.81
CA PHE A 127 -1.96 -20.42 11.86
C PHE A 127 -1.73 -20.94 10.45
N GLY A 128 -2.79 -21.29 9.74
CA GLY A 128 -2.72 -21.86 8.40
C GLY A 128 -4.07 -22.34 7.92
N ASP A 129 -4.05 -23.42 7.16
CA ASP A 129 -5.24 -24.04 6.61
C ASP A 129 -5.23 -25.55 6.88
N TYR A 130 -6.39 -26.20 6.88
CA TYR A 130 -6.48 -27.64 6.79
C TYR A 130 -6.71 -28.02 5.33
N VAL A 131 -5.82 -28.85 4.79
CA VAL A 131 -5.86 -29.29 3.38
C VAL A 131 -6.02 -30.82 3.27
N ASN A 132 -6.65 -31.26 2.19
CA ASN A 132 -6.75 -32.69 1.88
C ASN A 132 -5.43 -33.22 1.28
N PRO A 133 -5.25 -34.55 1.06
CA PRO A 133 -4.06 -35.11 0.45
C PRO A 133 -3.76 -34.61 -0.98
N ALA A 134 -4.77 -34.08 -1.69
CA ALA A 134 -4.60 -33.46 -3.01
C ALA A 134 -4.11 -32.01 -2.95
N GLY A 135 -4.08 -31.40 -1.72
CA GLY A 135 -3.66 -30.01 -1.52
C GLY A 135 -4.82 -29.01 -1.57
N ASP A 136 -6.07 -29.47 -1.68
CA ASP A 136 -7.22 -28.58 -1.68
C ASP A 136 -7.52 -28.08 -0.25
N VAL A 137 -7.79 -26.79 -0.10
CA VAL A 137 -8.13 -26.19 1.18
C VAL A 137 -9.54 -26.59 1.59
N ILE A 138 -9.65 -27.31 2.69
CA ILE A 138 -10.95 -27.77 3.27
C ILE A 138 -11.43 -26.78 4.32
N LYS A 139 -10.52 -26.21 5.14
CA LYS A 139 -10.85 -25.18 6.11
C LYS A 139 -9.70 -24.18 6.18
N SER A 140 -9.99 -22.91 5.94
CA SER A 140 -8.97 -21.86 5.87
C SER A 140 -8.94 -20.98 7.13
N ASN A 141 -7.81 -20.28 7.29
CA ASN A 141 -7.60 -19.28 8.35
C ASN A 141 -7.84 -19.85 9.75
N ILE A 142 -7.30 -21.04 10.00
CA ILE A 142 -7.45 -21.76 11.26
C ILE A 142 -6.41 -21.32 12.30
N ASP A 143 -6.77 -21.47 13.57
CA ASP A 143 -5.89 -21.47 14.73
C ASP A 143 -5.92 -22.88 15.33
N VAL A 144 -4.82 -23.64 15.23
CA VAL A 144 -4.77 -25.06 15.67
C VAL A 144 -5.12 -25.26 17.15
N ARG A 145 -5.04 -24.21 17.95
CA ARG A 145 -5.37 -24.24 19.38
C ARG A 145 -6.90 -24.20 19.62
N LYS A 146 -7.68 -23.81 18.60
CA LYS A 146 -9.14 -23.58 18.70
C LYS A 146 -9.94 -24.38 17.71
N ASP A 147 -9.35 -24.62 16.54
CA ASP A 147 -10.02 -25.25 15.41
C ASP A 147 -9.72 -26.73 15.33
N SER A 148 -10.73 -27.58 15.45
CA SER A 148 -10.60 -29.01 15.25
C SER A 148 -10.26 -29.34 13.80
N GLN A 149 -9.38 -30.31 13.63
CA GLN A 149 -8.97 -30.81 12.32
C GLN A 149 -10.06 -31.69 11.71
N PRO A 150 -10.54 -31.38 10.48
CA PRO A 150 -11.44 -32.26 9.75
C PRO A 150 -10.80 -33.61 9.40
N VAL A 151 -11.60 -34.68 9.39
CA VAL A 151 -11.13 -36.02 9.05
C VAL A 151 -10.57 -36.02 7.62
N GLY A 152 -9.44 -36.69 7.42
CA GLY A 152 -8.76 -36.79 6.12
C GLY A 152 -7.98 -35.56 5.70
N THR A 153 -7.76 -34.60 6.60
CA THR A 153 -6.95 -33.40 6.32
C THR A 153 -5.64 -33.40 7.11
N HIS A 154 -4.71 -32.58 6.69
CA HIS A 154 -3.52 -32.21 7.48
C HIS A 154 -3.38 -30.68 7.54
N PHE A 155 -2.62 -30.21 8.53
CA PHE A 155 -2.33 -28.79 8.70
C PHE A 155 -1.26 -28.33 7.69
N ASP A 156 -1.57 -27.28 6.93
CA ASP A 156 -0.63 -26.54 6.10
C ASP A 156 -0.46 -25.14 6.71
N GLY A 157 0.71 -24.93 7.31
CA GLY A 157 1.04 -23.69 8.01
C GLY A 157 1.23 -22.52 7.06
N ALA A 158 0.78 -21.35 7.49
CA ALA A 158 0.94 -20.13 6.72
C ALA A 158 2.43 -19.80 6.49
N ARG A 159 2.82 -19.58 5.24
CA ARG A 159 4.19 -19.20 4.88
C ARG A 159 4.48 -17.77 5.31
N MET A 160 5.58 -17.56 6.02
CA MET A 160 6.04 -16.29 6.57
C MET A 160 7.50 -16.00 6.17
N PRO A 161 7.81 -15.84 4.87
CA PRO A 161 9.19 -15.68 4.42
C PRO A 161 9.83 -14.40 4.97
N TYR A 162 11.17 -14.44 5.18
CA TYR A 162 11.98 -13.37 5.77
C TYR A 162 11.57 -13.03 7.21
N PHE A 163 11.33 -14.06 8.01
CA PHE A 163 10.86 -13.91 9.38
C PHE A 163 11.96 -13.39 10.31
N LEU A 164 11.65 -12.32 11.04
CA LEU A 164 12.44 -11.77 12.13
C LEU A 164 11.61 -11.88 13.41
N ARG A 165 11.89 -12.89 14.25
CA ARG A 165 11.22 -13.07 15.54
C ARG A 165 11.76 -12.05 16.54
N PHE A 166 10.89 -11.43 17.32
CA PHE A 166 11.31 -10.46 18.34
C PHE A 166 10.66 -10.66 19.71
N ASN A 167 9.58 -11.43 19.82
CA ASN A 167 8.90 -11.69 21.09
C ASN A 167 8.03 -12.95 21.01
N GLY A 168 8.39 -14.04 21.69
CA GLY A 168 7.60 -15.29 21.67
C GLY A 168 7.24 -15.73 20.25
N GLY A 169 5.94 -15.80 19.93
CA GLY A 169 5.43 -16.10 18.59
C GLY A 169 5.40 -14.88 17.65
N TYR A 170 5.70 -13.67 18.13
CA TYR A 170 5.62 -12.45 17.33
C TYR A 170 6.88 -12.22 16.51
N GLY A 171 6.69 -11.90 15.25
CA GLY A 171 7.75 -11.55 14.32
C GLY A 171 7.27 -10.61 13.24
N MET A 172 8.19 -10.19 12.37
CA MET A 172 7.87 -9.49 11.14
C MET A 172 8.29 -10.33 9.94
N HIS A 173 7.48 -10.33 8.87
CA HIS A 173 7.69 -11.18 7.71
C HIS A 173 7.01 -10.63 6.45
N ALA A 174 7.32 -11.21 5.29
CA ALA A 174 6.59 -10.89 4.06
C ALA A 174 5.17 -11.43 4.11
N GLY A 175 4.19 -10.63 3.67
CA GLY A 175 2.80 -11.03 3.59
C GLY A 175 1.91 -9.99 2.94
N TYR A 176 0.63 -10.28 2.84
CA TYR A 176 -0.37 -9.33 2.37
C TYR A 176 -0.53 -8.18 3.35
N VAL A 177 -0.37 -6.95 2.85
CA VAL A 177 -0.43 -5.72 3.64
C VAL A 177 -1.61 -4.88 3.17
N PRO A 178 -2.81 -5.11 3.71
CA PRO A 178 -3.90 -4.15 3.58
C PRO A 178 -3.53 -2.89 4.37
N ARG A 179 -4.14 -1.75 4.03
CA ARG A 179 -3.82 -0.48 4.72
C ARG A 179 -4.46 -0.37 6.11
N PHE A 180 -4.61 -1.49 6.81
CA PHE A 180 -5.20 -1.59 8.15
C PHE A 180 -4.65 -2.82 8.89
N ARG A 181 -4.93 -2.89 10.19
CA ARG A 181 -4.54 -4.00 11.09
C ARG A 181 -5.31 -5.27 10.72
N ALA A 182 -4.63 -6.33 10.28
CA ALA A 182 -5.27 -7.55 9.79
C ALA A 182 -4.55 -8.85 10.13
N SER A 183 -3.40 -8.81 10.82
CA SER A 183 -2.66 -10.02 11.17
C SER A 183 -3.18 -10.67 12.47
N HIS A 184 -2.63 -11.83 12.80
CA HIS A 184 -2.81 -12.49 14.10
C HIS A 184 -1.68 -12.16 15.09
N GLY A 185 -1.15 -10.92 15.01
CA GLY A 185 -0.14 -10.41 15.91
C GLY A 185 1.21 -10.10 15.26
N CYS A 186 1.65 -10.89 14.30
CA CYS A 186 2.85 -10.61 13.52
C CYS A 186 2.72 -9.31 12.70
N ILE A 187 3.85 -8.75 12.29
CA ILE A 187 3.93 -7.54 11.47
C ILE A 187 4.19 -7.97 10.03
N ARG A 188 3.20 -7.82 9.15
CA ARG A 188 3.34 -8.13 7.73
C ARG A 188 3.94 -6.95 6.98
N LEU A 189 4.91 -7.22 6.11
CA LEU A 189 5.54 -6.26 5.21
C LEU A 189 5.36 -6.70 3.76
N PRO A 190 5.38 -5.76 2.79
CA PRO A 190 5.55 -6.11 1.37
C PRO A 190 6.85 -6.92 1.19
N ALA A 191 6.83 -7.93 0.33
CA ALA A 191 7.91 -8.92 0.19
C ALA A 191 9.29 -8.28 -0.02
N ARG A 192 9.37 -7.23 -0.87
CA ARG A 192 10.61 -6.49 -1.09
C ARG A 192 11.15 -5.84 0.18
N MET A 193 10.28 -5.23 0.98
CA MET A 193 10.68 -4.56 2.22
C MET A 193 11.04 -5.55 3.32
N ALA A 194 10.28 -6.66 3.43
CA ALA A 194 10.61 -7.74 4.35
C ALA A 194 12.00 -8.32 4.07
N ARG A 195 12.35 -8.52 2.78
CA ARG A 195 13.68 -8.94 2.37
C ARG A 195 14.76 -7.95 2.80
N HIS A 196 14.60 -6.66 2.52
CA HIS A 196 15.58 -5.64 2.94
C HIS A 196 15.75 -5.59 4.46
N PHE A 197 14.65 -5.65 5.22
CA PHE A 197 14.73 -5.67 6.69
C PHE A 197 15.46 -6.92 7.18
N TYR A 198 15.13 -8.08 6.62
CA TYR A 198 15.75 -9.36 6.96
C TYR A 198 17.26 -9.38 6.66
N GLU A 199 17.67 -8.93 5.47
CA GLU A 199 19.07 -8.94 5.04
C GLU A 199 19.93 -7.95 5.84
N ASN A 200 19.36 -6.85 6.35
CA ASN A 200 20.07 -5.80 7.06
C ASN A 200 19.93 -5.85 8.59
N ALA A 201 18.99 -6.62 9.13
CA ALA A 201 18.90 -6.91 10.56
C ALA A 201 19.87 -8.03 10.95
N THR A 202 20.41 -7.94 12.14
CA THR A 202 21.13 -9.03 12.83
C THR A 202 20.30 -9.53 14.01
N GLU A 203 20.59 -10.69 14.55
CA GLU A 203 20.17 -11.03 15.90
C GLU A 203 20.66 -9.90 16.83
N ASP A 204 19.92 -9.64 17.89
CA ASP A 204 20.05 -8.47 18.77
C ASP A 204 19.70 -7.10 18.15
N THR A 205 19.30 -7.02 16.88
CA THR A 205 18.76 -5.75 16.33
C THR A 205 17.60 -5.26 17.18
N PRO A 206 17.66 -4.04 17.77
CA PRO A 206 16.56 -3.48 18.55
C PRO A 206 15.29 -3.32 17.70
N VAL A 207 14.15 -3.76 18.25
CA VAL A 207 12.81 -3.59 17.69
C VAL A 207 11.95 -2.85 18.69
N ILE A 208 11.48 -1.67 18.33
CA ILE A 208 10.61 -0.82 19.15
C ILE A 208 9.23 -0.80 18.51
N VAL A 209 8.23 -1.32 19.21
CA VAL A 209 6.82 -1.25 18.81
C VAL A 209 6.16 -0.18 19.67
N ARG A 210 5.54 0.80 19.03
CA ARG A 210 4.80 1.91 19.66
C ARG A 210 3.40 2.04 19.08
N GLU A 211 2.47 2.59 19.87
CA GLU A 211 1.12 2.90 19.40
C GLU A 211 1.10 3.91 18.23
#